data_9d8fed7ab0eff9cada1e0b372e212529
#
_entry.id   9d8fed7ab0eff9cada1e0b372e212529
#
_cell.length_a   1.000
_cell.length_b   1.000
_cell.length_c   1.000
_cell.angle_alpha   90.00
_cell.angle_beta   90.00
_cell.angle_gamma   90.00
#
_symmetry.space_group_name_H-M   'P 1'
#
loop_
_entity.id
_entity.type
_entity.pdbx_description
1 polymer ?
#
loop_
_entity_poly.entity_id
_entity_poly.type
_entity_poly.pdbx_seq_one_letter_code
_entity_poly.pdbx_strand_id
1 'polypeptide(L)'
;MAQTESHTYIGMWVTGDGHIRQELLPDGRYDEARGQRKSAYQGRYEVRGNHIDYWDDTGFTADGEFIDDVLYHGGMIFYREP
;
A
#
# COMPACT_ATOMS: atom_id res chain seq x y z
N MET A 1 -4.71 10.44 17.67
CA MET A 1 -4.69 9.89 17.52
C MET A 1 -4.56 8.98 17.19
N ALA A 2 -4.42 8.85 16.85
CA ALA A 2 -4.14 8.03 16.57
C ALA A 2 -4.20 7.10 16.24
N GLN A 3 -4.35 6.64 16.06
CA GLN A 3 -4.45 5.70 15.77
C GLN A 3 -4.47 4.83 14.70
N THR A 4 -4.30 5.08 13.62
CA THR A 4 -4.20 4.33 12.42
C THR A 4 -3.24 3.18 12.52
N GLU A 5 -2.31 3.35 13.35
CA GLU A 5 -1.30 2.34 13.54
C GLU A 5 -1.87 1.03 14.10
N SER A 6 -3.13 1.02 14.47
CA SER A 6 -3.72 -0.20 15.00
C SER A 6 -4.15 -1.19 13.93
N HIS A 7 -4.03 -0.85 12.64
CA HIS A 7 -4.41 -1.77 11.59
C HIS A 7 -3.35 -2.85 11.38
N THR A 8 -3.74 -3.95 10.75
CA THR A 8 -2.89 -5.12 10.57
C THR A 8 -2.30 -5.22 9.16
N TYR A 9 -2.30 -4.13 8.41
CA TYR A 9 -1.87 -4.16 7.02
C TYR A 9 -0.46 -3.66 6.79
N ILE A 10 0.26 -3.34 7.84
CA ILE A 10 1.67 -2.95 7.76
C ILE A 10 2.48 -4.12 7.19
N GLY A 11 3.35 -3.82 6.23
CA GLY A 11 4.19 -4.84 5.62
C GLY A 11 4.27 -4.66 4.11
N MET A 12 4.80 -5.69 3.45
CA MET A 12 5.01 -5.67 2.01
C MET A 12 3.87 -6.36 1.28
N TRP A 13 3.36 -5.69 0.24
CA TRP A 13 2.29 -6.19 -0.61
C TRP A 13 2.81 -6.28 -2.03
N VAL A 14 2.61 -7.43 -2.69
CA VAL A 14 3.28 -7.74 -3.95
C VAL A 14 2.27 -8.27 -4.96
N THR A 15 2.32 -7.79 -6.20
CA THR A 15 1.51 -8.35 -7.28
C THR A 15 1.92 -9.80 -7.55
N GLY A 16 1.01 -10.59 -8.14
CA GLY A 16 1.26 -12.01 -8.34
C GLY A 16 2.49 -12.30 -9.18
N ASP A 17 2.83 -11.40 -10.12
CA ASP A 17 4.03 -11.55 -10.95
C ASP A 17 5.28 -10.95 -10.28
N GLY A 18 5.14 -10.37 -9.08
CA GLY A 18 6.26 -9.79 -8.37
C GLY A 18 6.75 -8.47 -8.90
N HIS A 19 6.08 -7.91 -9.92
CA HIS A 19 6.55 -6.69 -10.58
C HIS A 19 6.42 -5.45 -9.70
N ILE A 20 5.33 -5.35 -8.94
CA ILE A 20 5.07 -4.20 -8.07
C ILE A 20 5.12 -4.66 -6.64
N ARG A 21 5.92 -3.97 -5.84
CA ARG A 21 6.11 -4.27 -4.42
C ARG A 21 5.83 -2.98 -3.66
N GLN A 22 4.74 -2.99 -2.90
CA GLN A 22 4.30 -1.82 -2.15
C GLN A 22 4.44 -2.10 -0.67
N GLU A 23 5.27 -1.31 -0.01
CA GLU A 23 5.48 -1.45 1.43
C GLU A 23 4.66 -0.41 2.18
N LEU A 24 3.84 -0.87 3.11
CA LEU A 24 3.09 0.00 4.01
C LEU A 24 3.85 0.06 5.32
N LEU A 25 4.39 1.24 5.62
CA LEU A 25 5.25 1.44 6.77
C LEU A 25 4.43 1.83 8.00
N PRO A 26 4.93 1.55 9.21
CA PRO A 26 4.16 1.84 10.43
C PRO A 26 4.01 3.32 10.72
N ASP A 27 4.77 4.18 10.06
CA ASP A 27 4.69 5.63 10.27
C ASP A 27 3.65 6.31 9.37
N GLY A 28 2.85 5.53 8.61
CA GLY A 28 1.84 6.08 7.72
C GLY A 28 2.38 6.42 6.34
N ARG A 29 3.60 6.02 6.03
CA ARG A 29 4.21 6.22 4.71
C ARG A 29 4.15 4.94 3.91
N TYR A 30 4.12 5.06 2.58
CA TYR A 30 4.27 3.90 1.70
C TYR A 30 5.41 4.13 0.72
N ASP A 31 5.98 3.02 0.27
CA ASP A 31 7.09 3.02 -0.67
C ASP A 31 6.85 1.89 -1.67
N GLU A 32 6.73 2.25 -2.94
CA GLU A 32 6.36 1.28 -3.98
C GLU A 32 7.47 1.17 -5.02
N ALA A 33 7.93 -0.06 -5.24
CA ALA A 33 8.90 -0.39 -6.28
C ALA A 33 8.17 -0.98 -7.49
N ARG A 34 8.65 -0.70 -8.68
CA ARG A 34 8.13 -1.27 -9.91
C ARG A 34 9.28 -1.87 -10.71
N GLY A 35 9.28 -3.20 -10.80
CA GLY A 35 10.38 -3.91 -11.42
C GLY A 35 11.68 -3.63 -10.70
N GLN A 36 12.66 -3.12 -11.42
CA GLN A 36 13.96 -2.77 -10.83
C GLN A 36 14.00 -1.33 -10.34
N ARG A 37 12.92 -0.59 -10.51
CA ARG A 37 12.85 0.80 -10.10
C ARG A 37 12.38 0.89 -8.66
N LYS A 38 13.31 1.09 -7.75
CA LYS A 38 13.01 1.23 -6.32
C LYS A 38 12.39 2.59 -6.06
N SER A 39 11.47 2.63 -5.11
CA SER A 39 10.82 3.88 -4.69
C SER A 39 10.25 4.64 -5.87
N ALA A 40 9.60 3.91 -6.79
CA ALA A 40 8.98 4.52 -7.96
C ALA A 40 7.87 5.48 -7.53
N TYR A 41 7.17 5.15 -6.45
CA TYR A 41 6.14 6.00 -5.85
C TYR A 41 6.31 5.97 -4.34
N GLN A 42 6.18 7.13 -3.71
CA GLN A 42 6.23 7.28 -2.27
C GLN A 42 5.19 8.30 -1.83
N GLY A 43 4.69 8.16 -0.63
CA GLY A 43 3.73 9.09 -0.10
C GLY A 43 3.24 8.64 1.26
N ARG A 44 2.05 9.12 1.63
CA ARG A 44 1.42 8.69 2.86
C ARG A 44 0.13 7.94 2.55
N TYR A 45 -0.32 7.16 3.49
CA TYR A 45 -1.56 6.41 3.36
C TYR A 45 -2.32 6.45 4.67
N GLU A 46 -3.63 6.19 4.58
CA GLU A 46 -4.50 6.01 5.74
C GLU A 46 -5.39 4.80 5.51
N VAL A 47 -5.60 4.03 6.56
CA VAL A 47 -6.50 2.89 6.53
C VAL A 47 -7.70 3.18 7.42
N ARG A 48 -8.90 2.95 6.90
CA ARG A 48 -10.14 3.03 7.65
C ARG A 48 -10.92 1.76 7.41
N GLY A 49 -11.00 0.91 8.42
CA GLY A 49 -11.59 -0.41 8.23
C GLY A 49 -10.77 -1.22 7.25
N ASN A 50 -11.37 -1.57 6.12
CA ASN A 50 -10.67 -2.28 5.05
C ASN A 50 -10.37 -1.40 3.84
N HIS A 51 -10.58 -0.07 3.96
CA HIS A 51 -10.33 0.88 2.89
C HIS A 51 -8.99 1.57 3.11
N ILE A 52 -8.22 1.76 2.05
CA ILE A 52 -6.95 2.47 2.11
C ILE A 52 -6.96 3.63 1.12
N ASP A 53 -6.52 4.80 1.59
CA ASP A 53 -6.34 5.99 0.75
C ASP A 53 -4.86 6.32 0.70
N TYR A 54 -4.40 6.77 -0.47
CA TYR A 54 -3.01 7.12 -0.71
C TYR A 54 -2.91 8.57 -1.18
N TRP A 55 -1.86 9.25 -0.73
CA TRP A 55 -1.49 10.60 -1.19
C TRP A 55 -0.03 10.55 -1.59
N ASP A 56 0.22 10.53 -2.88
CA ASP A 56 1.56 10.49 -3.44
C ASP A 56 2.27 11.82 -3.17
N ASP A 57 3.57 11.81 -2.96
CA ASP A 57 4.34 13.01 -2.65
C ASP A 57 4.31 14.03 -3.80
N THR A 58 3.94 13.62 -5.01
CA THR A 58 3.81 14.52 -6.15
C THR A 58 2.39 15.05 -6.35
N GLY A 59 1.45 14.68 -5.47
CA GLY A 59 0.11 15.24 -5.47
C GLY A 59 -0.99 14.34 -6.00
N PHE A 60 -0.65 13.16 -6.52
CA PHE A 60 -1.67 12.22 -6.99
C PHE A 60 -2.30 11.50 -5.81
N THR A 61 -3.56 11.11 -5.96
CA THR A 61 -4.28 10.33 -4.97
C THR A 61 -4.75 9.03 -5.58
N ALA A 62 -4.94 8.05 -4.72
CA ALA A 62 -5.45 6.75 -5.13
C ALA A 62 -6.13 6.10 -3.94
N ASP A 63 -6.80 4.99 -4.16
CA ASP A 63 -7.40 4.24 -3.07
C ASP A 63 -7.42 2.75 -3.40
N GLY A 64 -7.82 1.96 -2.41
CA GLY A 64 -7.93 0.52 -2.57
C GLY A 64 -8.72 -0.09 -1.44
N GLU A 65 -8.86 -1.41 -1.50
CA GLU A 65 -9.57 -2.18 -0.49
C GLU A 65 -8.84 -3.47 -0.17
N PHE A 66 -8.88 -3.84 1.10
CA PHE A 66 -8.40 -5.15 1.55
C PHE A 66 -9.60 -6.06 1.70
N ILE A 67 -9.56 -7.21 1.03
CA ILE A 67 -10.61 -8.23 1.13
C ILE A 67 -9.92 -9.56 1.32
N ASP A 68 -10.22 -10.22 2.44
CA ASP A 68 -9.62 -11.54 2.76
C ASP A 68 -8.08 -11.50 2.68
N ASP A 69 -7.49 -10.42 3.19
CA ASP A 69 -6.04 -10.22 3.23
C ASP A 69 -5.42 -10.11 1.84
N VAL A 70 -6.20 -9.62 0.87
CA VAL A 70 -5.74 -9.32 -0.48
C VAL A 70 -6.04 -7.85 -0.75
N LEU A 71 -5.08 -7.13 -1.30
CA LEU A 71 -5.25 -5.71 -1.59
C LEU A 71 -5.63 -5.51 -3.05
N TYR A 72 -6.75 -4.83 -3.27
CA TYR A 72 -7.24 -4.45 -4.60
C TYR A 72 -7.00 -2.96 -4.78
N HIS A 73 -6.11 -2.60 -5.70
CA HIS A 73 -5.69 -1.21 -5.85
C HIS A 73 -5.28 -0.95 -7.29
N GLY A 74 -5.86 0.09 -7.89
CA GLY A 74 -5.48 0.53 -9.23
C GLY A 74 -5.69 -0.51 -10.31
N GLY A 75 -6.70 -1.37 -10.17
CA GLY A 75 -6.93 -2.45 -11.12
C GLY A 75 -5.97 -3.62 -10.97
N MET A 76 -5.12 -3.58 -9.94
CA MET A 76 -4.15 -4.63 -9.66
C MET A 76 -4.50 -5.34 -8.37
N ILE A 77 -3.97 -6.54 -8.21
CA ILE A 77 -4.19 -7.36 -7.02
C ILE A 77 -2.85 -7.63 -6.37
N PHE A 78 -2.75 -7.28 -5.09
CA PHE A 78 -1.53 -7.45 -4.30
C PHE A 78 -1.77 -8.47 -3.21
N TYR A 79 -0.77 -9.28 -2.95
CA TYR A 79 -0.80 -10.30 -1.91
C TYR A 79 0.23 -9.95 -0.85
N ARG A 80 -0.10 -10.27 0.39
CA ARG A 80 0.81 -10.01 1.50
C ARG A 80 2.03 -10.91 1.36
N GLU A 81 3.21 -10.31 1.44
CA GLU A 81 4.45 -11.07 1.46
C GLU A 81 4.69 -11.53 2.90
N PRO A 82 4.95 -12.84 3.10
CA PRO A 82 5.13 -13.37 4.44
C PRO A 82 6.42 -12.87 5.08
#